data_53184159be322138b034344aacad1b10
#
_entry.id   53184159be322138b034344aacad1b10
#
_cell.length_a   1.000
_cell.length_b   1.000
_cell.length_c   1.000
_cell.angle_alpha   90.00
_cell.angle_beta   90.00
_cell.angle_gamma   90.00
#
_symmetry.space_group_name_H-M   'P 1'
#
loop_
_entity.id
_entity.type
_entity.pdbx_description
1 polymer ?
#
loop_
_entity_poly.entity_id
_entity_poly.type
_entity_poly.pdbx_seq_one_letter_code
_entity_poly.pdbx_strand_id
1 'polypeptide(L)'
;MDFRVKTATYIKSVFDLKDLPKDELPQIAFAGRSNVGKSSALNRLANIKNLAKISSAPGKTRLMNFFLINKSLYFVDLPGYGYAKASRSMRKSWGKLVEDYLKESENLKGTVLLIDSRRGPLEPDLQLLDWLDFYRKRKLIVLTKTDKLSRSAQLESVRKTCRALALDSDLLVIFSAKTGEGKDKILRWIQLVIEE
;
A
#
# COMPACT_ATOMS: atom_id res chain seq x y z
N MET A 1 -21.68 8.25 5.73
CA MET A 1 -21.04 9.34 4.91
C MET A 1 -19.84 8.77 4.19
N ASP A 2 -19.64 9.08 2.92
CA ASP A 2 -18.46 8.57 2.22
C ASP A 2 -17.18 9.24 2.74
N PHE A 3 -16.20 8.44 3.12
CA PHE A 3 -14.89 8.91 3.56
C PHE A 3 -14.20 9.70 2.44
N ARG A 4 -13.88 10.95 2.70
CA ARG A 4 -13.17 11.84 1.76
C ARG A 4 -11.92 12.41 2.43
N VAL A 5 -10.81 12.40 1.71
CA VAL A 5 -9.61 13.08 2.16
C VAL A 5 -9.75 14.58 1.87
N LYS A 6 -9.80 15.37 2.94
CA LYS A 6 -9.88 16.85 2.89
C LYS A 6 -8.50 17.47 3.11
N THR A 7 -7.70 16.88 4.01
CA THR A 7 -6.34 17.33 4.31
C THR A 7 -5.39 16.14 4.39
N ALA A 8 -4.15 16.32 3.94
CA ALA A 8 -3.08 15.37 4.13
C ALA A 8 -1.76 16.12 4.31
N THR A 9 -1.03 15.79 5.36
CA THR A 9 0.24 16.43 5.73
C THR A 9 1.29 15.36 6.00
N TYR A 10 2.47 15.51 5.40
CA TYR A 10 3.63 14.70 5.77
C TYR A 10 4.06 15.02 7.20
N ILE A 11 4.24 14.00 8.02
CA ILE A 11 4.62 14.16 9.43
C ILE A 11 6.09 13.80 9.61
N LYS A 12 6.48 12.57 9.30
CA LYS A 12 7.85 12.10 9.50
C LYS A 12 8.16 10.83 8.70
N SER A 13 9.45 10.54 8.57
CA SER A 13 9.94 9.24 8.11
C SER A 13 10.53 8.47 9.27
N VAL A 14 10.23 7.17 9.34
CA VAL A 14 10.59 6.29 10.45
C VAL A 14 11.42 5.12 9.94
N PHE A 15 12.53 4.85 10.60
CA PHE A 15 13.39 3.69 10.37
C PHE A 15 13.36 2.71 11.55
N ASP A 16 13.20 3.21 12.78
CA ASP A 16 13.09 2.40 14.00
C ASP A 16 11.66 2.53 14.54
N LEU A 17 11.06 1.43 14.99
CA LEU A 17 9.72 1.43 15.57
C LEU A 17 9.56 2.34 16.80
N LYS A 18 10.67 2.63 17.51
CA LYS A 18 10.68 3.59 18.61
C LYS A 18 10.28 5.01 18.20
N ASP A 19 10.46 5.31 16.92
CA ASP A 19 10.13 6.62 16.33
C ASP A 19 8.72 6.69 15.75
N LEU A 20 7.90 5.67 15.92
CA LEU A 20 6.50 5.71 15.50
C LEU A 20 5.77 6.90 16.13
N PRO A 21 4.73 7.44 15.48
CA PRO A 21 3.82 8.40 16.12
C PRO A 21 3.31 7.82 17.44
N LYS A 22 3.30 8.62 18.50
CA LYS A 22 2.92 8.18 19.85
C LYS A 22 1.41 8.36 20.12
N ASP A 23 0.69 8.95 19.19
CA ASP A 23 -0.76 9.02 19.26
C ASP A 23 -1.39 7.67 18.87
N GLU A 24 -2.63 7.48 19.25
CA GLU A 24 -3.39 6.25 19.02
C GLU A 24 -4.19 6.28 17.70
N LEU A 25 -3.85 7.18 16.78
CA LEU A 25 -4.58 7.31 15.53
C LEU A 25 -4.45 6.04 14.67
N PRO A 26 -5.55 5.58 14.04
CA PRO A 26 -5.52 4.42 13.17
C PRO A 26 -4.56 4.61 12.00
N GLN A 27 -3.94 3.53 11.56
CA GLN A 27 -2.96 3.52 10.50
C GLN A 27 -3.40 2.59 9.37
N ILE A 28 -3.26 3.07 8.13
CA ILE A 28 -3.44 2.27 6.92
C ILE A 28 -2.10 2.22 6.18
N ALA A 29 -1.52 1.03 6.11
CA ALA A 29 -0.25 0.84 5.41
C ALA A 29 -0.47 0.69 3.90
N PHE A 30 0.45 1.25 3.12
CA PHE A 30 0.53 1.07 1.68
C PHE A 30 1.83 0.36 1.34
N ALA A 31 1.71 -0.81 0.77
CA ALA A 31 2.82 -1.68 0.41
C ALA A 31 2.83 -1.96 -1.09
N GLY A 32 3.98 -2.34 -1.61
CA GLY A 32 4.12 -2.74 -3.00
C GLY A 32 5.56 -2.60 -3.48
N ARG A 33 5.83 -3.21 -4.62
CA ARG A 33 7.17 -3.19 -5.23
C ARG A 33 7.57 -1.79 -5.67
N SER A 34 8.88 -1.58 -5.75
CA SER A 34 9.43 -0.37 -6.37
C SER A 34 8.82 -0.15 -7.76
N ASN A 35 8.38 1.07 -8.04
CA ASN A 35 7.73 1.48 -9.30
C ASN A 35 6.37 0.82 -9.59
N VAL A 36 5.71 0.22 -8.60
CA VAL A 36 4.34 -0.28 -8.74
C VAL A 36 3.31 0.84 -8.94
N GLY A 37 3.64 2.06 -8.52
CA GLY A 37 2.75 3.22 -8.54
C GLY A 37 2.25 3.64 -7.16
N LYS A 38 2.93 3.22 -6.08
CA LYS A 38 2.53 3.48 -4.69
C LYS A 38 2.40 4.98 -4.37
N SER A 39 3.43 5.78 -4.65
CA SER A 39 3.37 7.24 -4.46
C SER A 39 2.29 7.92 -5.32
N SER A 40 2.09 7.43 -6.56
CA SER A 40 1.00 7.93 -7.42
C SER A 40 -0.37 7.58 -6.85
N ALA A 41 -0.53 6.39 -6.26
CA ALA A 41 -1.77 6.00 -5.60
C ALA A 41 -2.03 6.86 -4.36
N LEU A 42 -1.04 7.04 -3.49
CA LEU A 42 -1.14 7.92 -2.31
C LEU A 42 -1.55 9.33 -2.69
N ASN A 43 -0.88 9.93 -3.68
CA ASN A 43 -1.20 11.27 -4.17
C ASN A 43 -2.63 11.35 -4.73
N ARG A 44 -3.07 10.31 -5.46
CA ARG A 44 -4.43 10.26 -6.04
C ARG A 44 -5.50 10.06 -4.97
N LEU A 45 -5.26 9.18 -3.99
CA LEU A 45 -6.18 8.95 -2.88
C LEU A 45 -6.32 10.20 -2.02
N ALA A 46 -5.20 10.84 -1.69
CA ALA A 46 -5.16 12.08 -0.92
C ALA A 46 -5.67 13.31 -1.70
N ASN A 47 -5.81 13.21 -3.02
CA ASN A 47 -6.12 14.34 -3.90
C ASN A 47 -5.13 15.53 -3.80
N ILE A 48 -3.88 15.23 -3.44
CA ILE A 48 -2.80 16.21 -3.27
C ILE A 48 -1.63 15.83 -4.18
N LYS A 49 -1.23 16.77 -5.03
CA LYS A 49 -0.04 16.59 -5.88
C LYS A 49 1.21 16.61 -5.00
N ASN A 50 2.12 15.65 -5.23
CA ASN A 50 3.43 15.58 -4.56
C ASN A 50 3.38 15.38 -3.03
N LEU A 51 2.29 14.87 -2.44
CA LEU A 51 2.25 14.45 -1.05
C LEU A 51 3.33 13.40 -0.79
N ALA A 52 3.28 12.29 -1.52
CA ALA A 52 4.37 11.32 -1.57
C ALA A 52 5.26 11.64 -2.79
N LYS A 53 6.56 11.79 -2.56
CA LYS A 53 7.53 12.08 -3.64
C LYS A 53 7.57 10.91 -4.62
N ILE A 54 7.25 11.17 -5.88
CA ILE A 54 7.41 10.19 -6.96
C ILE A 54 8.88 10.16 -7.30
N SER A 55 9.59 9.14 -6.84
CA SER A 55 11.00 8.95 -7.20
C SER A 55 11.07 8.04 -8.43
N SER A 56 11.72 8.53 -9.47
CA SER A 56 12.14 7.72 -10.63
C SER A 56 13.38 6.88 -10.32
N ALA A 57 14.14 7.24 -9.27
CA ALA A 57 15.31 6.50 -8.83
C ALA A 57 14.91 5.44 -7.80
N PRO A 58 14.98 4.14 -8.15
CA PRO A 58 14.59 3.06 -7.25
C PRO A 58 15.58 2.94 -6.07
N GLY A 59 15.08 2.52 -4.89
CA GLY A 59 15.91 2.22 -3.71
C GLY A 59 16.22 3.40 -2.79
N LYS A 60 15.62 4.59 -3.00
CA LYS A 60 15.83 5.75 -2.13
C LYS A 60 15.02 5.71 -0.82
N THR A 61 13.87 5.07 -0.80
CA THR A 61 13.01 5.07 0.39
C THR A 61 13.28 3.81 1.21
N ARG A 62 14.09 3.95 2.25
CA ARG A 62 14.36 2.91 3.26
C ARG A 62 13.51 3.10 4.50
N LEU A 63 12.64 4.09 4.50
CA LEU A 63 11.90 4.59 5.64
C LEU A 63 10.41 4.39 5.40
N MET A 64 9.67 4.21 6.46
CA MET A 64 8.21 4.33 6.46
C MET A 64 7.86 5.82 6.54
N ASN A 65 7.03 6.32 5.61
CA ASN A 65 6.61 7.72 5.63
C ASN A 65 5.18 7.82 6.15
N PHE A 66 4.98 8.66 7.15
CA PHE A 66 3.69 8.89 7.80
C PHE A 66 3.07 10.17 7.27
N PHE A 67 1.84 10.04 6.76
CA PHE A 67 1.01 11.15 6.29
C PHE A 67 -0.27 11.22 7.12
N LEU A 68 -0.46 12.31 7.85
CA LEU A 68 -1.67 12.56 8.64
C LEU A 68 -2.81 12.99 7.71
N ILE A 69 -3.87 12.21 7.70
CA ILE A 69 -5.06 12.41 6.86
C ILE A 69 -6.21 12.90 7.74
N ASN A 70 -6.83 14.01 7.34
CA ASN A 70 -8.00 14.60 8.05
C ASN A 70 -7.78 14.79 9.55
N LYS A 71 -6.54 14.82 10.03
CA LYS A 71 -6.17 14.87 11.44
C LYS A 71 -6.71 13.68 12.26
N SER A 72 -7.08 12.57 11.64
CA SER A 72 -7.78 11.44 12.28
C SER A 72 -7.20 10.07 11.97
N LEU A 73 -6.32 9.91 10.99
CA LEU A 73 -5.65 8.66 10.67
C LEU A 73 -4.33 8.90 9.92
N TYR A 74 -3.48 7.88 9.88
CA TYR A 74 -2.27 7.90 9.08
C TYR A 74 -2.37 7.02 7.84
N PHE A 75 -1.94 7.56 6.69
CA PHE A 75 -1.46 6.75 5.59
C PHE A 75 0.03 6.52 5.79
N VAL A 76 0.44 5.25 5.80
CA VAL A 76 1.83 4.83 6.03
C VAL A 76 2.40 4.26 4.74
N ASP A 77 3.30 5.00 4.11
CA ASP A 77 4.00 4.56 2.90
C ASP A 77 5.16 3.65 3.27
N LEU A 78 4.97 2.33 3.17
CA LEU A 78 6.02 1.36 3.46
C LEU A 78 7.12 1.43 2.38
N PRO A 79 8.38 1.13 2.74
CA PRO A 79 9.46 1.09 1.76
C PRO A 79 9.14 0.12 0.61
N GLY A 80 9.36 0.53 -0.62
CA GLY A 80 9.14 -0.34 -1.79
C GLY A 80 10.15 -1.49 -1.87
N TYR A 81 9.68 -2.71 -2.05
CA TYR A 81 10.50 -3.92 -2.17
C TYR A 81 10.78 -4.34 -3.62
N GLY A 82 11.54 -5.43 -3.79
CA GLY A 82 11.79 -6.04 -5.11
C GLY A 82 12.69 -5.21 -6.02
N TYR A 83 13.55 -4.37 -5.47
CA TYR A 83 14.54 -3.66 -6.24
C TYR A 83 15.71 -4.57 -6.59
N ALA A 84 15.94 -4.81 -7.91
CA ALA A 84 16.93 -5.77 -8.41
C ALA A 84 18.37 -5.49 -7.95
N LYS A 85 18.72 -4.20 -7.76
CA LYS A 85 20.05 -3.78 -7.30
C LYS A 85 20.19 -3.67 -5.78
N ALA A 86 19.16 -4.04 -5.00
CA ALA A 86 19.26 -4.05 -3.55
C ALA A 86 20.18 -5.19 -3.10
N SER A 87 21.14 -4.88 -2.22
CA SER A 87 21.98 -5.91 -1.60
C SER A 87 21.14 -6.90 -0.77
N ARG A 88 21.70 -8.08 -0.49
CA ARG A 88 21.05 -9.07 0.38
C ARG A 88 20.77 -8.51 1.79
N SER A 89 21.71 -7.71 2.32
CA SER A 89 21.56 -7.05 3.62
C SER A 89 20.42 -6.02 3.62
N MET A 90 20.29 -5.24 2.54
CA MET A 90 19.20 -4.27 2.39
C MET A 90 17.83 -4.94 2.31
N ARG A 91 17.73 -6.08 1.62
CA ARG A 91 16.47 -6.86 1.57
C ARG A 91 16.10 -7.42 2.93
N LYS A 92 17.09 -7.90 3.68
CA LYS A 92 16.89 -8.42 5.05
C LYS A 92 16.46 -7.32 6.02
N SER A 93 17.11 -6.14 6.00
CA SER A 93 16.72 -5.02 6.87
C SER A 93 15.34 -4.45 6.54
N TRP A 94 14.97 -4.38 5.24
CA TRP A 94 13.63 -4.01 4.83
C TRP A 94 12.59 -5.01 5.35
N GLY A 95 12.83 -6.31 5.14
CA GLY A 95 11.92 -7.36 5.58
C GLY A 95 11.69 -7.27 7.09
N LYS A 96 12.76 -7.15 7.87
CA LYS A 96 12.66 -7.01 9.32
C LYS A 96 11.85 -5.79 9.75
N LEU A 97 12.10 -4.61 9.18
CA LEU A 97 11.37 -3.38 9.53
C LEU A 97 9.87 -3.52 9.27
N VAL A 98 9.49 -4.06 8.10
CA VAL A 98 8.07 -4.23 7.74
C VAL A 98 7.42 -5.31 8.60
N GLU A 99 8.09 -6.44 8.80
CA GLU A 99 7.58 -7.54 9.62
C GLU A 99 7.38 -7.10 11.08
N ASP A 100 8.38 -6.44 11.67
CA ASP A 100 8.29 -5.89 13.04
C ASP A 100 7.13 -4.88 13.14
N TYR A 101 6.96 -4.01 12.13
CA TYR A 101 5.84 -3.06 12.10
C TYR A 101 4.48 -3.76 12.00
N LEU A 102 4.34 -4.78 11.16
CA LEU A 102 3.10 -5.55 11.07
C LEU A 102 2.78 -6.28 12.38
N LYS A 103 3.79 -6.80 13.05
CA LYS A 103 3.67 -7.53 14.31
C LYS A 103 3.29 -6.61 15.47
N GLU A 104 4.00 -5.48 15.62
CA GLU A 104 3.98 -4.69 16.85
C GLU A 104 3.03 -3.49 16.79
N SER A 105 2.62 -3.04 15.58
CA SER A 105 1.72 -1.90 15.49
C SER A 105 0.26 -2.28 15.79
N GLU A 106 -0.22 -1.87 16.96
CA GLU A 106 -1.63 -2.03 17.38
C GLU A 106 -2.57 -1.10 16.61
N ASN A 107 -2.05 0.06 16.19
CA ASN A 107 -2.82 1.07 15.45
C ASN A 107 -2.97 0.73 13.96
N LEU A 108 -2.26 -0.29 13.45
CA LEU A 108 -2.40 -0.73 12.06
C LEU A 108 -3.72 -1.47 11.85
N LYS A 109 -4.69 -0.79 11.24
CA LYS A 109 -6.03 -1.32 10.96
C LYS A 109 -6.10 -2.12 9.67
N GLY A 110 -5.24 -1.82 8.69
CA GLY A 110 -5.21 -2.56 7.44
C GLY A 110 -4.05 -2.17 6.51
N THR A 111 -3.82 -3.01 5.52
CA THR A 111 -2.76 -2.84 4.52
C THR A 111 -3.34 -2.88 3.10
N VAL A 112 -3.05 -1.86 2.32
CA VAL A 112 -3.33 -1.80 0.88
C VAL A 112 -2.09 -2.30 0.15
N LEU A 113 -2.16 -3.50 -0.41
CA LEU A 113 -1.09 -4.09 -1.22
C LEU A 113 -1.29 -3.77 -2.70
N LEU A 114 -0.36 -3.00 -3.26
CA LEU A 114 -0.39 -2.58 -4.66
C LEU A 114 0.42 -3.54 -5.54
N ILE A 115 -0.21 -4.04 -6.59
CA ILE A 115 0.38 -4.96 -7.58
C ILE A 115 0.21 -4.35 -8.97
N ASP A 116 1.25 -4.35 -9.80
CA ASP A 116 1.15 -3.89 -11.20
C ASP A 116 0.30 -4.87 -12.02
N SER A 117 -0.85 -4.43 -12.50
CA SER A 117 -1.82 -5.25 -13.22
C SER A 117 -1.26 -5.96 -14.46
N ARG A 118 -0.16 -5.45 -15.02
CA ARG A 118 0.50 -6.02 -16.20
C ARG A 118 1.42 -7.19 -15.87
N ARG A 119 1.83 -7.32 -14.59
CA ARG A 119 2.81 -8.33 -14.14
C ARG A 119 2.20 -9.38 -13.23
N GLY A 120 1.15 -9.02 -12.49
CA GLY A 120 0.58 -9.85 -11.43
C GLY A 120 1.46 -9.92 -10.19
N PRO A 121 1.06 -10.75 -9.20
CA PRO A 121 1.81 -10.96 -7.97
C PRO A 121 3.13 -11.70 -8.23
N LEU A 122 4.15 -11.36 -7.46
CA LEU A 122 5.47 -11.99 -7.50
C LEU A 122 5.87 -12.39 -6.08
N GLU A 123 6.91 -13.22 -5.96
CA GLU A 123 7.38 -13.79 -4.70
C GLU A 123 7.42 -12.81 -3.50
N PRO A 124 7.95 -11.57 -3.62
CA PRO A 124 7.91 -10.65 -2.49
C PRO A 124 6.51 -10.14 -2.11
N ASP A 125 5.56 -10.18 -3.06
CA ASP A 125 4.15 -9.85 -2.77
C ASP A 125 3.50 -10.99 -1.98
N LEU A 126 3.80 -12.25 -2.33
CA LEU A 126 3.34 -13.45 -1.61
C LEU A 126 3.88 -13.47 -0.18
N GLN A 127 5.18 -13.22 -0.01
CA GLN A 127 5.80 -13.15 1.32
C GLN A 127 5.11 -12.10 2.22
N LEU A 128 4.78 -10.93 1.69
CA LEU A 128 4.06 -9.91 2.46
C LEU A 128 2.65 -10.38 2.82
N LEU A 129 1.96 -11.06 1.89
CA LEU A 129 0.63 -11.61 2.15
C LEU A 129 0.68 -12.68 3.25
N ASP A 130 1.67 -13.56 3.24
CA ASP A 130 1.87 -14.56 4.28
C ASP A 130 2.04 -13.90 5.66
N TRP A 131 2.82 -12.82 5.76
CA TRP A 131 2.95 -12.06 7.01
C TRP A 131 1.63 -11.41 7.43
N LEU A 132 0.88 -10.81 6.50
CA LEU A 132 -0.41 -10.20 6.81
C LEU A 132 -1.41 -11.23 7.34
N ASP A 133 -1.41 -12.44 6.77
CA ASP A 133 -2.26 -13.53 7.24
C ASP A 133 -1.80 -14.08 8.60
N PHE A 134 -0.50 -14.30 8.76
CA PHE A 134 0.09 -14.78 10.01
C PHE A 134 -0.21 -13.84 11.19
N TYR A 135 -0.06 -12.51 10.97
CA TYR A 135 -0.35 -11.49 11.99
C TYR A 135 -1.82 -11.05 11.99
N ARG A 136 -2.70 -11.73 11.24
CA ARG A 136 -4.14 -11.46 11.14
C ARG A 136 -4.46 -9.99 10.82
N LYS A 137 -3.65 -9.37 9.96
CA LYS A 137 -3.87 -7.99 9.52
C LYS A 137 -4.80 -7.96 8.32
N ARG A 138 -5.77 -7.03 8.34
CA ARG A 138 -6.68 -6.82 7.21
C ARG A 138 -5.92 -6.34 5.98
N LYS A 139 -6.33 -6.81 4.81
CA LYS A 139 -5.67 -6.50 3.56
C LYS A 139 -6.65 -6.17 2.44
N LEU A 140 -6.27 -5.27 1.55
CA LEU A 140 -6.92 -5.00 0.27
C LEU A 140 -5.88 -5.11 -0.84
N ILE A 141 -6.17 -5.92 -1.85
CA ILE A 141 -5.31 -6.04 -3.03
C ILE A 141 -5.73 -5.02 -4.08
N VAL A 142 -4.79 -4.23 -4.57
CA VAL A 142 -5.05 -3.18 -5.55
C VAL A 142 -4.19 -3.40 -6.79
N LEU A 143 -4.84 -3.73 -7.91
CA LEU A 143 -4.19 -3.81 -9.22
C LEU A 143 -4.02 -2.42 -9.82
N THR A 144 -2.79 -1.94 -9.87
CA THR A 144 -2.46 -0.60 -10.36
C THR A 144 -2.22 -0.57 -11.87
N LYS A 145 -2.23 0.66 -12.44
CA LYS A 145 -1.93 0.94 -13.87
C LYS A 145 -2.89 0.27 -14.84
N THR A 146 -4.14 0.10 -14.43
CA THR A 146 -5.18 -0.53 -15.26
C THR A 146 -5.49 0.28 -16.52
N ASP A 147 -5.23 1.59 -16.50
CA ASP A 147 -5.29 2.46 -17.69
C ASP A 147 -4.34 2.06 -18.84
N LYS A 148 -3.42 1.17 -18.58
CA LYS A 148 -2.47 0.63 -19.57
C LYS A 148 -2.92 -0.70 -20.18
N LEU A 149 -4.08 -1.19 -19.81
CA LEU A 149 -4.67 -2.45 -20.27
C LEU A 149 -6.01 -2.20 -20.94
N SER A 150 -6.31 -3.00 -21.98
CA SER A 150 -7.67 -3.08 -22.52
C SER A 150 -8.62 -3.70 -21.48
N ARG A 151 -9.92 -3.51 -21.65
CA ARG A 151 -10.94 -4.05 -20.74
C ARG A 151 -10.83 -5.57 -20.55
N SER A 152 -10.62 -6.31 -21.63
CA SER A 152 -10.43 -7.76 -21.60
C SER A 152 -9.16 -8.14 -20.83
N ALA A 153 -8.04 -7.43 -21.05
CA ALA A 153 -6.80 -7.65 -20.32
C ALA A 153 -6.91 -7.31 -18.84
N GLN A 154 -7.72 -6.32 -18.45
CA GLN A 154 -8.02 -6.02 -17.05
C GLN A 154 -8.73 -7.20 -16.38
N LEU A 155 -9.79 -7.73 -17.01
CA LEU A 155 -10.54 -8.89 -16.50
C LEU A 155 -9.63 -10.12 -16.36
N GLU A 156 -8.79 -10.37 -17.35
CA GLU A 156 -7.82 -11.46 -17.32
C GLU A 156 -6.80 -11.28 -16.16
N SER A 157 -6.29 -10.06 -15.96
CA SER A 157 -5.39 -9.73 -14.85
C SER A 157 -6.04 -9.98 -13.48
N VAL A 158 -7.32 -9.60 -13.31
CA VAL A 158 -8.09 -9.91 -12.10
C VAL A 158 -8.16 -11.40 -11.88
N ARG A 159 -8.64 -12.17 -12.88
CA ARG A 159 -8.77 -13.64 -12.78
C ARG A 159 -7.45 -14.34 -12.44
N LYS A 160 -6.36 -13.95 -13.10
CA LYS A 160 -5.03 -14.48 -12.82
C LYS A 160 -4.56 -14.18 -11.40
N THR A 161 -4.78 -12.95 -10.93
CA THR A 161 -4.40 -12.54 -9.58
C THR A 161 -5.22 -13.27 -8.53
N CYS A 162 -6.54 -13.33 -8.66
CA CYS A 162 -7.40 -14.08 -7.74
C CYS A 162 -6.99 -15.56 -7.66
N ARG A 163 -6.71 -16.20 -8.82
CA ARG A 163 -6.24 -17.59 -8.85
C ARG A 163 -4.88 -17.77 -8.18
N ALA A 164 -3.93 -16.87 -8.47
CA ALA A 164 -2.56 -16.95 -7.92
C ALA A 164 -2.51 -16.72 -6.41
N LEU A 165 -3.45 -15.95 -5.87
CA LEU A 165 -3.51 -15.61 -4.44
C LEU A 165 -4.59 -16.38 -3.68
N ALA A 166 -5.34 -17.27 -4.35
CA ALA A 166 -6.49 -17.99 -3.78
C ALA A 166 -7.48 -17.04 -3.06
N LEU A 167 -7.76 -15.88 -3.67
CA LEU A 167 -8.58 -14.82 -3.09
C LEU A 167 -9.92 -14.67 -3.82
N ASP A 168 -10.94 -14.29 -3.06
CA ASP A 168 -12.19 -13.82 -3.63
C ASP A 168 -12.01 -12.45 -4.30
N SER A 169 -12.77 -12.22 -5.38
CA SER A 169 -12.71 -10.97 -6.15
C SER A 169 -13.04 -9.71 -5.33
N ASP A 170 -13.77 -9.86 -4.23
CA ASP A 170 -14.22 -8.76 -3.36
C ASP A 170 -13.07 -8.11 -2.59
N LEU A 171 -11.97 -8.85 -2.40
CA LEU A 171 -10.74 -8.34 -1.78
C LEU A 171 -9.79 -7.68 -2.80
N LEU A 172 -10.22 -7.54 -4.06
CA LEU A 172 -9.40 -7.00 -5.14
C LEU A 172 -10.06 -5.79 -5.80
N VAL A 173 -9.30 -4.71 -5.94
CA VAL A 173 -9.72 -3.48 -6.61
C VAL A 173 -8.82 -3.18 -7.80
N ILE A 174 -9.40 -2.93 -8.98
CA ILE A 174 -8.67 -2.34 -10.11
C ILE A 174 -8.52 -0.84 -9.88
N PHE A 175 -7.34 -0.30 -10.16
CA PHE A 175 -7.03 1.09 -9.87
C PHE A 175 -6.14 1.75 -10.91
N SER A 176 -6.48 2.99 -11.26
CA SER A 176 -5.63 3.87 -12.04
C SER A 176 -5.44 5.22 -11.35
N ALA A 177 -4.20 5.56 -11.01
CA ALA A 177 -3.88 6.88 -10.50
C ALA A 177 -4.12 7.98 -11.56
N LYS A 178 -4.05 7.64 -12.85
CA LYS A 178 -4.28 8.56 -13.97
C LYS A 178 -5.75 8.95 -14.10
N THR A 179 -6.64 7.97 -14.16
CA THR A 179 -8.09 8.18 -14.37
C THR A 179 -8.85 8.39 -13.06
N GLY A 180 -8.38 7.81 -11.96
CA GLY A 180 -9.07 7.76 -10.67
C GLY A 180 -9.97 6.55 -10.51
N GLU A 181 -10.01 5.64 -11.48
CA GLU A 181 -10.76 4.39 -11.37
C GLU A 181 -10.36 3.63 -10.09
N GLY A 182 -11.35 3.13 -9.35
CA GLY A 182 -11.15 2.36 -8.13
C GLY A 182 -10.86 3.18 -6.87
N LYS A 183 -10.66 4.52 -6.98
CA LYS A 183 -10.36 5.38 -5.82
C LYS A 183 -11.41 5.25 -4.73
N ASP A 184 -12.69 5.37 -5.08
CA ASP A 184 -13.79 5.38 -4.10
C ASP A 184 -13.94 4.01 -3.41
N LYS A 185 -13.64 2.91 -4.12
CA LYS A 185 -13.64 1.56 -3.53
C LYS A 185 -12.56 1.42 -2.47
N ILE A 186 -11.35 1.93 -2.74
CA ILE A 186 -10.24 1.92 -1.77
C ILE A 186 -10.59 2.77 -0.56
N LEU A 187 -11.11 4.00 -0.76
CA LEU A 187 -11.48 4.90 0.34
C LEU A 187 -12.62 4.33 1.19
N ARG A 188 -13.60 3.67 0.57
CA ARG A 188 -14.68 2.97 1.29
C ARG A 188 -14.15 1.83 2.13
N TRP A 189 -13.23 1.01 1.60
CA TRP A 189 -12.61 -0.05 2.37
C TRP A 189 -11.81 0.50 3.56
N ILE A 190 -11.05 1.59 3.35
CA ILE A 190 -10.32 2.27 4.44
C ILE A 190 -11.30 2.71 5.53
N GLN A 191 -12.43 3.32 5.16
CA GLN A 191 -13.45 3.73 6.12
C GLN A 191 -13.96 2.55 6.96
N LEU A 192 -14.32 1.45 6.30
CA LEU A 192 -14.81 0.24 6.99
C LEU A 192 -13.81 -0.28 8.03
N VAL A 193 -12.53 -0.37 7.68
CA VAL A 193 -11.52 -0.96 8.59
C VAL A 193 -11.09 -0.03 9.72
N ILE A 194 -11.32 1.27 9.64
CA ILE A 194 -11.01 2.21 10.73
C ILE A 194 -12.18 2.44 11.68
N GLU A 195 -13.42 2.15 11.26
CA GLU A 195 -14.64 2.29 12.07
C GLU A 195 -14.90 1.05 12.95
N GLU A 196 -14.22 -0.07 12.67
CA GLU A 196 -14.23 -1.29 13.48
C GLU A 196 -13.10 -1.28 14.55
#